data_332c61a9b35ea33372d5295078a2aecc
#
_entry.id   332c61a9b35ea33372d5295078a2aecc
#
_cell.length_a   1.000
_cell.length_b   1.000
_cell.length_c   1.000
_cell.angle_alpha   90.00
_cell.angle_beta   90.00
_cell.angle_gamma   90.00
#
_symmetry.space_group_name_H-M   'P 1'
#
loop_
_entity.id
_entity.type
_entity.pdbx_description
1 polymer ?
#
loop_
_entity_poly.entity_id
_entity_poly.type
_entity_poly.pdbx_seq_one_letter_code
_entity_poly.pdbx_strand_id
1 'polypeptide(L)'
;NATHSGEVTGSGALTIADNIVDEANLKVSNSPTNGYGLVARSGNTGGMTWEALGGGKILQVITSNDSSTRSTTSTSFVTASSLLSINITPSASSSKIFFIGSISLYQTNGNAFPEITIYRDSTDLSGGAGLGGFRAGDGNQNMVFTAISHLDSPSSTSQINYRIYIKSGSGDSVALQQNNNISTFTAFEIGA
;
A
#
# COMPACT_ATOMS: atom_id res chain seq x y z
N ASN A 1 27.02 -37.10 -45.52
CA ASN A 1 26.27 -36.60 -44.28
C ASN A 1 27.26 -36.50 -43.15
N ALA A 2 27.52 -35.32 -42.69
CA ALA A 2 28.34 -35.11 -41.50
C ALA A 2 27.52 -35.54 -40.25
N THR A 3 28.15 -36.36 -39.40
CA THR A 3 27.60 -36.73 -38.12
C THR A 3 28.00 -35.66 -37.11
N HIS A 4 27.05 -34.99 -36.54
CA HIS A 4 27.28 -34.04 -35.44
C HIS A 4 27.39 -34.81 -34.13
N SER A 5 28.37 -34.50 -33.32
CA SER A 5 28.59 -35.05 -31.99
C SER A 5 28.70 -33.92 -30.98
N GLY A 6 28.34 -34.18 -29.72
CA GLY A 6 28.29 -33.19 -28.64
C GLY A 6 26.87 -32.79 -28.28
N GLU A 7 26.66 -31.53 -28.01
CA GLU A 7 25.37 -31.00 -27.48
C GLU A 7 24.25 -31.00 -28.53
N VAL A 8 24.61 -31.01 -29.81
CA VAL A 8 23.66 -31.14 -30.93
C VAL A 8 24.01 -32.37 -31.70
N THR A 9 23.11 -33.34 -31.82
CA THR A 9 23.35 -34.65 -32.49
C THR A 9 22.24 -34.93 -33.51
N GLY A 10 22.57 -35.80 -34.46
CA GLY A 10 21.64 -36.26 -35.49
C GLY A 10 22.21 -36.12 -36.91
N SER A 11 21.61 -36.85 -37.87
CA SER A 11 22.00 -36.83 -39.29
C SER A 11 20.93 -36.24 -40.23
N GLY A 12 19.80 -35.87 -39.70
CA GLY A 12 18.67 -35.25 -40.38
C GLY A 12 18.13 -34.12 -39.55
N ALA A 13 17.04 -34.33 -38.86
CA ALA A 13 16.59 -33.39 -37.83
C ALA A 13 17.58 -33.40 -36.65
N LEU A 14 18.13 -32.25 -36.30
CA LEU A 14 19.02 -32.11 -35.15
C LEU A 14 18.20 -31.91 -33.87
N THR A 15 18.54 -32.64 -32.82
CA THR A 15 17.92 -32.53 -31.51
C THR A 15 18.93 -31.98 -30.52
N ILE A 16 18.57 -30.92 -29.80
CA ILE A 16 19.35 -30.45 -28.68
C ILE A 16 18.97 -31.32 -27.47
N ALA A 17 19.96 -31.87 -26.78
CA ALA A 17 19.72 -32.69 -25.59
C ALA A 17 19.08 -31.85 -24.47
N ASP A 18 18.39 -32.51 -23.54
CA ASP A 18 17.79 -31.84 -22.38
C ASP A 18 18.86 -31.18 -21.49
N ASN A 19 18.53 -30.02 -20.92
CA ASN A 19 19.39 -29.25 -20.01
C ASN A 19 20.73 -28.73 -20.60
N ILE A 20 20.84 -28.62 -21.94
CA ILE A 20 22.04 -28.09 -22.61
C ILE A 20 21.95 -26.60 -22.89
N VAL A 21 20.73 -26.05 -23.05
CA VAL A 21 20.53 -24.62 -23.27
C VAL A 21 20.41 -23.92 -21.92
N ASP A 22 21.45 -23.20 -21.54
CA ASP A 22 21.52 -22.38 -20.32
C ASP A 22 21.78 -20.89 -20.67
N GLU A 23 22.05 -20.04 -19.66
CA GLU A 23 22.33 -18.62 -19.90
C GLU A 23 23.54 -18.38 -20.79
N ALA A 24 24.54 -19.27 -20.77
CA ALA A 24 25.73 -19.15 -21.60
C ALA A 24 25.42 -19.37 -23.08
N ASN A 25 24.37 -20.12 -23.41
CA ASN A 25 23.87 -20.39 -24.75
C ASN A 25 22.88 -19.32 -25.25
N LEU A 26 22.38 -18.43 -24.37
CA LEU A 26 21.49 -17.36 -24.73
C LEU A 26 22.27 -16.08 -25.07
N LYS A 27 22.00 -15.51 -26.23
CA LYS A 27 22.60 -14.22 -26.59
C LYS A 27 21.81 -13.08 -25.92
N VAL A 28 22.26 -12.69 -24.74
CA VAL A 28 21.71 -11.60 -23.97
C VAL A 28 22.65 -10.39 -23.92
N SER A 29 22.11 -9.19 -23.70
CA SER A 29 22.91 -7.96 -23.79
C SER A 29 23.71 -7.65 -22.51
N ASN A 30 23.42 -8.32 -21.40
CA ASN A 30 24.06 -8.11 -20.09
C ASN A 30 24.13 -9.42 -19.29
N SER A 31 24.86 -9.38 -18.17
CA SER A 31 24.98 -10.50 -17.24
C SER A 31 23.73 -10.64 -16.35
N PRO A 32 23.39 -11.87 -15.92
CA PRO A 32 22.29 -12.09 -14.98
C PRO A 32 22.55 -11.40 -13.63
N THR A 33 21.48 -10.87 -13.05
CA THR A 33 21.48 -10.25 -11.72
C THR A 33 20.36 -10.86 -10.88
N ASN A 34 20.63 -11.15 -9.61
CA ASN A 34 19.60 -11.70 -8.72
C ASN A 34 18.34 -10.83 -8.68
N GLY A 35 17.18 -11.45 -8.86
CA GLY A 35 15.89 -10.78 -8.90
C GLY A 35 15.52 -10.15 -10.24
N TYR A 36 16.37 -10.24 -11.24
CA TYR A 36 16.06 -9.82 -12.60
C TYR A 36 15.36 -10.94 -13.37
N GLY A 37 14.53 -10.56 -14.33
CA GLY A 37 13.92 -11.47 -15.31
C GLY A 37 14.55 -11.31 -16.68
N LEU A 38 14.53 -12.38 -17.46
CA LEU A 38 14.90 -12.31 -18.87
C LEU A 38 13.75 -11.70 -19.67
N VAL A 39 13.99 -10.54 -20.25
CA VAL A 39 12.96 -9.73 -20.93
C VAL A 39 13.31 -9.53 -22.40
N ALA A 40 12.33 -9.61 -23.29
CA ALA A 40 12.49 -9.28 -24.69
C ALA A 40 12.72 -7.77 -24.87
N ARG A 41 13.79 -7.39 -25.57
CA ARG A 41 14.15 -6.00 -25.95
C ARG A 41 14.67 -5.98 -27.37
N SER A 42 13.83 -5.58 -28.32
CA SER A 42 14.15 -5.58 -29.75
C SER A 42 15.36 -4.70 -30.12
N GLY A 43 15.66 -3.66 -29.34
CA GLY A 43 16.82 -2.80 -29.54
C GLY A 43 18.15 -3.35 -29.01
N ASN A 44 18.16 -4.46 -28.28
CA ASN A 44 19.33 -5.04 -27.66
C ASN A 44 19.94 -6.17 -28.50
N THR A 45 21.25 -6.35 -28.41
CA THR A 45 21.94 -7.47 -29.07
C THR A 45 21.36 -8.80 -28.59
N GLY A 46 20.91 -9.64 -29.53
CA GLY A 46 20.21 -10.89 -29.21
C GLY A 46 18.73 -10.76 -28.88
N GLY A 47 18.20 -9.55 -28.81
CA GLY A 47 16.78 -9.31 -28.57
C GLY A 47 16.32 -9.57 -27.12
N MET A 48 17.24 -9.85 -26.21
CA MET A 48 16.98 -10.18 -24.80
C MET A 48 17.94 -9.44 -23.87
N THR A 49 17.49 -9.19 -22.65
CA THR A 49 18.29 -8.58 -21.58
C THR A 49 17.77 -9.00 -20.22
N TRP A 50 18.65 -9.04 -19.22
CA TRP A 50 18.27 -9.17 -17.83
C TRP A 50 17.90 -7.79 -17.30
N GLU A 51 16.69 -7.62 -16.81
CA GLU A 51 16.22 -6.36 -16.20
C GLU A 51 15.46 -6.63 -14.91
N ALA A 52 15.46 -5.62 -14.03
CA ALA A 52 14.53 -5.62 -12.93
C ALA A 52 13.10 -5.73 -13.50
N LEU A 53 12.35 -6.71 -13.04
CA LEU A 53 10.94 -6.85 -13.41
C LEU A 53 10.21 -5.64 -12.88
N GLY A 54 10.13 -4.58 -13.68
CA GLY A 54 9.51 -3.31 -13.34
C GLY A 54 8.00 -3.46 -13.20
N GLY A 55 7.44 -2.70 -12.31
CA GLY A 55 6.02 -2.59 -12.04
C GLY A 55 5.81 -2.41 -10.54
N GLY A 56 5.02 -1.45 -10.14
CA GLY A 56 4.67 -1.22 -8.75
C GLY A 56 4.20 -2.53 -8.10
N LYS A 57 5.06 -3.10 -7.27
CA LYS A 57 4.73 -4.31 -6.50
C LYS A 57 4.14 -3.88 -5.19
N ILE A 58 3.06 -4.53 -4.78
CA ILE A 58 2.66 -4.49 -3.38
C ILE A 58 3.67 -5.35 -2.63
N LEU A 59 4.52 -4.72 -1.81
CA LEU A 59 5.61 -5.38 -1.10
C LEU A 59 5.15 -5.91 0.25
N GLN A 60 4.24 -5.18 0.93
CA GLN A 60 3.59 -5.62 2.15
C GLN A 60 2.20 -5.02 2.27
N VAL A 61 1.32 -5.72 3.01
CA VAL A 61 -0.03 -5.28 3.34
C VAL A 61 -0.21 -5.46 4.85
N ILE A 62 -0.59 -4.40 5.54
CA ILE A 62 -0.83 -4.42 6.98
C ILE A 62 -2.21 -3.84 7.24
N THR A 63 -3.03 -4.57 7.99
CA THR A 63 -4.39 -4.14 8.36
C THR A 63 -4.52 -4.04 9.86
N SER A 64 -5.18 -3.00 10.32
CA SER A 64 -5.64 -2.83 11.69
C SER A 64 -7.15 -2.62 11.72
N ASN A 65 -7.79 -3.00 12.81
CA ASN A 65 -9.21 -2.80 13.04
C ASN A 65 -9.50 -2.50 14.50
N ASP A 66 -10.63 -1.85 14.73
CA ASP A 66 -11.16 -1.59 16.07
C ASP A 66 -12.70 -1.56 16.01
N SER A 67 -13.34 -2.03 17.07
CA SER A 67 -14.81 -1.98 17.27
C SER A 67 -15.21 -1.28 18.56
N SER A 68 -14.24 -0.79 19.35
CA SER A 68 -14.51 -0.16 20.63
C SER A 68 -14.92 1.31 20.45
N THR A 69 -16.09 1.67 20.94
CA THR A 69 -16.59 3.05 20.88
C THR A 69 -15.62 4.02 21.56
N ARG A 70 -15.29 5.09 20.87
CA ARG A 70 -14.44 6.19 21.35
C ARG A 70 -15.04 7.52 20.96
N SER A 71 -15.06 8.47 21.89
CA SER A 71 -15.64 9.78 21.66
C SER A 71 -14.67 10.91 21.99
N THR A 72 -14.90 12.07 21.38
CA THR A 72 -14.17 13.30 21.65
C THR A 72 -15.05 14.53 21.39
N THR A 73 -14.75 15.62 22.09
CA THR A 73 -15.27 16.98 21.81
C THR A 73 -14.17 17.91 21.32
N SER A 74 -12.93 17.39 21.17
CA SER A 74 -11.78 18.19 20.75
C SER A 74 -11.97 18.75 19.34
N THR A 75 -11.74 20.03 19.17
CA THR A 75 -11.70 20.71 17.86
C THR A 75 -10.33 20.61 17.18
N SER A 76 -9.35 20.06 17.88
CA SER A 76 -8.05 19.67 17.31
C SER A 76 -8.01 18.16 17.13
N PHE A 77 -7.27 17.68 16.14
CA PHE A 77 -7.10 16.25 15.93
C PHE A 77 -6.44 15.57 17.13
N VAL A 78 -7.09 14.53 17.63
CA VAL A 78 -6.64 13.68 18.73
C VAL A 78 -6.62 12.21 18.25
N THR A 79 -5.85 11.36 18.90
CA THR A 79 -5.82 9.93 18.58
C THR A 79 -7.21 9.33 18.63
N ALA A 80 -7.67 8.81 17.50
CA ALA A 80 -8.98 8.18 17.37
C ALA A 80 -9.05 6.85 18.14
N SER A 81 -8.04 6.00 17.94
CA SER A 81 -7.90 4.70 18.59
C SER A 81 -6.44 4.28 18.61
N SER A 82 -6.02 3.61 19.67
CA SER A 82 -4.69 2.95 19.71
C SER A 82 -4.61 1.74 18.79
N LEU A 83 -5.76 1.16 18.42
CA LEU A 83 -5.86 -0.02 17.57
C LEU A 83 -5.95 0.31 16.07
N LEU A 84 -6.51 1.48 15.69
CA LEU A 84 -6.46 1.98 14.30
C LEU A 84 -5.09 2.60 14.02
N SER A 85 -4.08 1.77 14.14
CA SER A 85 -2.66 2.14 14.07
C SER A 85 -1.87 1.05 13.36
N ILE A 86 -0.99 1.46 12.44
CA ILE A 86 -0.15 0.57 11.64
C ILE A 86 1.30 0.99 11.81
N ASN A 87 2.17 0.04 12.15
CA ASN A 87 3.61 0.21 12.05
C ASN A 87 4.09 -0.46 10.76
N ILE A 88 4.78 0.27 9.93
CA ILE A 88 5.33 -0.22 8.67
C ILE A 88 6.78 0.21 8.52
N THR A 89 7.64 -0.69 8.04
CA THR A 89 9.04 -0.40 7.71
C THR A 89 9.18 -0.52 6.19
N PRO A 90 9.26 0.61 5.46
CA PRO A 90 9.37 0.55 4.01
C PRO A 90 10.67 -0.13 3.56
N SER A 91 10.58 -0.95 2.52
CA SER A 91 11.70 -1.72 1.97
C SER A 91 12.73 -0.82 1.25
N ALA A 92 12.31 0.33 0.76
CA ALA A 92 13.17 1.33 0.12
C ALA A 92 12.68 2.75 0.43
N SER A 93 13.60 3.72 0.40
CA SER A 93 13.24 5.14 0.59
C SER A 93 12.38 5.70 -0.56
N SER A 94 12.37 5.03 -1.73
CA SER A 94 11.49 5.35 -2.86
C SER A 94 10.10 4.73 -2.75
N SER A 95 9.87 3.79 -1.83
CA SER A 95 8.56 3.17 -1.60
C SER A 95 7.51 4.21 -1.22
N LYS A 96 6.28 3.97 -1.69
CA LYS A 96 5.10 4.76 -1.30
C LYS A 96 4.18 3.89 -0.45
N ILE A 97 3.43 4.54 0.45
CA ILE A 97 2.45 3.85 1.29
C ILE A 97 1.06 4.34 0.91
N PHE A 98 0.26 3.45 0.36
CA PHE A 98 -1.14 3.72 0.04
C PHE A 98 -2.03 3.20 1.15
N PHE A 99 -2.95 4.04 1.59
CA PHE A 99 -3.92 3.73 2.63
C PHE A 99 -5.32 3.63 2.05
N ILE A 100 -6.07 2.68 2.57
CA ILE A 100 -7.52 2.59 2.41
C ILE A 100 -8.13 2.20 3.75
N GLY A 101 -9.27 2.78 4.07
CA GLY A 101 -10.00 2.43 5.29
C GLY A 101 -11.49 2.68 5.16
N SER A 102 -12.24 1.98 6.00
CA SER A 102 -13.67 2.18 6.23
C SER A 102 -13.84 2.46 7.72
N ILE A 103 -14.16 3.70 8.04
CA ILE A 103 -14.18 4.20 9.41
C ILE A 103 -15.62 4.52 9.80
N SER A 104 -16.13 3.83 10.83
CA SER A 104 -17.46 4.12 11.41
C SER A 104 -17.40 5.40 12.23
N LEU A 105 -18.06 6.44 11.75
CA LEU A 105 -18.18 7.74 12.39
C LEU A 105 -19.59 7.97 12.90
N TYR A 106 -19.71 8.63 14.03
CA TYR A 106 -20.98 8.94 14.66
C TYR A 106 -21.00 10.40 15.14
N GLN A 107 -22.08 11.12 14.84
CA GLN A 107 -22.39 12.41 15.40
C GLN A 107 -23.50 12.29 16.44
N THR A 108 -23.35 12.95 17.59
CA THR A 108 -24.33 12.86 18.68
C THR A 108 -25.52 13.79 18.54
N ASN A 109 -25.43 14.79 17.67
CA ASN A 109 -26.48 15.71 17.29
C ASN A 109 -26.18 16.34 15.92
N GLY A 110 -27.13 17.07 15.36
CA GLY A 110 -27.01 17.66 14.03
C GLY A 110 -25.97 18.77 13.85
N ASN A 111 -25.39 19.27 14.95
CA ASN A 111 -24.32 20.27 14.90
C ASN A 111 -22.93 19.60 14.97
N ALA A 112 -22.84 18.42 15.57
CA ALA A 112 -21.59 17.67 15.64
C ALA A 112 -21.20 17.19 14.25
N PHE A 113 -19.94 17.34 13.87
CA PHE A 113 -19.44 16.73 12.64
C PHE A 113 -18.04 16.15 12.86
N PRO A 114 -17.92 14.81 12.79
CA PRO A 114 -16.66 14.14 12.91
C PRO A 114 -15.81 14.34 11.66
N GLU A 115 -14.55 14.68 11.87
CA GLU A 115 -13.53 14.73 10.84
C GLU A 115 -12.38 13.80 11.22
N ILE A 116 -11.83 13.09 10.26
CA ILE A 116 -10.71 12.16 10.44
C ILE A 116 -9.55 12.47 9.52
N THR A 117 -8.38 12.12 9.97
CA THR A 117 -7.14 12.21 9.17
C THR A 117 -6.19 11.07 9.53
N ILE A 118 -5.12 10.93 8.74
CA ILE A 118 -4.00 10.02 9.01
C ILE A 118 -2.83 10.85 9.51
N TYR A 119 -2.24 10.44 10.62
CA TYR A 119 -0.94 10.94 11.07
C TYR A 119 0.15 9.94 10.73
N ARG A 120 1.26 10.44 10.20
CA ARG A 120 2.55 9.76 10.13
C ARG A 120 3.39 10.22 11.30
N ASP A 121 3.57 9.36 12.29
CA ASP A 121 4.16 9.72 13.59
C ASP A 121 3.45 10.94 14.21
N SER A 122 4.04 12.11 14.15
CA SER A 122 3.46 13.38 14.62
C SER A 122 2.97 14.31 13.50
N THR A 123 3.09 13.90 12.23
CA THR A 123 2.75 14.73 11.07
C THR A 123 1.34 14.43 10.57
N ASP A 124 0.47 15.41 10.53
CA ASP A 124 -0.85 15.32 9.89
C ASP A 124 -0.71 15.32 8.37
N LEU A 125 -1.13 14.25 7.71
CA LEU A 125 -1.03 14.11 6.26
C LEU A 125 -2.08 14.92 5.49
N SER A 126 -3.11 15.45 6.17
CA SER A 126 -4.10 16.33 5.56
C SER A 126 -3.73 17.82 5.60
N GLY A 127 -2.67 18.19 6.32
CA GLY A 127 -2.32 19.59 6.56
C GLY A 127 -3.38 20.37 7.38
N GLY A 128 -4.16 19.68 8.22
CA GLY A 128 -5.19 20.26 9.09
C GLY A 128 -6.62 20.21 8.54
N ALA A 129 -6.79 19.90 7.25
CA ALA A 129 -8.10 19.91 6.59
C ALA A 129 -8.95 18.66 6.86
N GLY A 130 -8.32 17.54 7.29
CA GLY A 130 -8.96 16.23 7.36
C GLY A 130 -8.96 15.50 5.99
N LEU A 131 -9.05 14.18 6.04
CA LEU A 131 -9.11 13.31 4.85
C LEU A 131 -10.50 12.68 4.68
N GLY A 132 -11.37 12.79 5.67
CA GLY A 132 -12.72 12.27 5.64
C GLY A 132 -13.54 12.83 6.81
N GLY A 133 -14.84 12.70 6.68
CA GLY A 133 -15.81 13.15 7.68
C GLY A 133 -17.22 13.20 7.09
N PHE A 134 -18.18 13.56 7.91
CA PHE A 134 -19.54 13.85 7.43
C PHE A 134 -20.23 14.86 8.33
N ARG A 135 -21.27 15.50 7.78
CA ARG A 135 -22.19 16.36 8.50
C ARG A 135 -23.60 16.08 8.02
N ALA A 136 -24.48 15.68 8.93
CA ALA A 136 -25.91 15.66 8.67
C ALA A 136 -26.54 16.85 9.41
N GLY A 137 -27.15 17.76 8.69
CA GLY A 137 -27.73 18.99 9.23
C GLY A 137 -29.18 18.83 9.69
N ASP A 138 -29.61 17.64 10.08
CA ASP A 138 -31.01 17.29 10.38
C ASP A 138 -31.37 17.34 11.87
N GLY A 139 -30.45 17.77 12.73
CA GLY A 139 -30.65 17.83 14.19
C GLY A 139 -30.54 16.47 14.90
N ASN A 140 -30.35 15.38 14.17
CA ASN A 140 -30.37 14.01 14.67
C ASN A 140 -28.99 13.43 14.92
N GLN A 141 -29.00 12.29 15.59
CA GLN A 141 -27.83 11.42 15.69
C GLN A 141 -27.69 10.61 14.39
N ASN A 142 -26.50 10.59 13.82
CA ASN A 142 -26.25 9.87 12.60
C ASN A 142 -24.95 9.08 12.67
N MET A 143 -24.93 7.95 12.00
CA MET A 143 -23.77 7.08 11.87
C MET A 143 -23.52 6.78 10.40
N VAL A 144 -22.29 6.94 9.98
CA VAL A 144 -21.85 6.74 8.59
C VAL A 144 -20.52 5.97 8.58
N PHE A 145 -20.37 5.04 7.67
CA PHE A 145 -19.06 4.50 7.31
C PHE A 145 -18.43 5.43 6.28
N THR A 146 -17.38 6.11 6.67
CA THR A 146 -16.62 7.02 5.79
C THR A 146 -15.41 6.28 5.24
N ALA A 147 -15.28 6.29 3.92
CA ALA A 147 -14.05 5.82 3.27
C ALA A 147 -12.95 6.86 3.46
N ILE A 148 -11.73 6.37 3.70
CA ILE A 148 -10.53 7.19 3.71
C ILE A 148 -9.50 6.55 2.78
N SER A 149 -8.84 7.35 1.97
CA SER A 149 -7.72 6.93 1.16
C SER A 149 -6.67 8.02 1.07
N HIS A 150 -5.41 7.63 1.07
CA HIS A 150 -4.29 8.56 0.95
C HIS A 150 -3.05 7.84 0.43
N LEU A 151 -2.20 8.54 -0.32
CA LEU A 151 -0.90 8.05 -0.77
C LEU A 151 0.18 8.92 -0.15
N ASP A 152 1.02 8.33 0.68
CA ASP A 152 2.17 8.99 1.31
C ASP A 152 3.48 8.56 0.66
N SER A 153 4.47 9.45 0.69
CA SER A 153 5.86 9.21 0.26
C SER A 153 6.78 9.51 1.45
N PRO A 154 7.01 8.55 2.34
CA PRO A 154 7.72 8.80 3.60
C PRO A 154 9.21 9.04 3.42
N SER A 155 9.80 8.64 2.30
CA SER A 155 11.24 8.78 1.99
C SER A 155 12.13 8.19 3.09
N SER A 156 11.75 7.06 3.67
CA SER A 156 12.39 6.42 4.82
C SER A 156 12.40 4.91 4.70
N THR A 157 13.41 4.27 5.29
CA THR A 157 13.47 2.82 5.52
C THR A 157 13.41 2.48 7.01
N SER A 158 13.18 3.48 7.87
CA SER A 158 12.93 3.25 9.30
C SER A 158 11.45 2.90 9.53
N GLN A 159 11.16 2.25 10.65
CA GLN A 159 9.78 2.00 11.06
C GLN A 159 9.04 3.32 11.27
N ILE A 160 7.84 3.41 10.73
CA ILE A 160 6.93 4.56 10.79
C ILE A 160 5.60 4.09 11.36
N ASN A 161 5.01 4.89 12.25
CA ASN A 161 3.66 4.66 12.75
C ASN A 161 2.66 5.53 11.98
N TYR A 162 1.64 4.90 11.41
CA TYR A 162 0.48 5.58 10.84
C TYR A 162 -0.76 5.31 11.68
N ARG A 163 -1.52 6.36 11.99
CA ARG A 163 -2.67 6.26 12.89
C ARG A 163 -3.79 7.17 12.45
N ILE A 164 -5.03 6.71 12.66
CA ILE A 164 -6.23 7.52 12.47
C ILE A 164 -6.40 8.47 13.65
N TYR A 165 -6.61 9.74 13.34
CA TYR A 165 -6.96 10.80 14.27
C TYR A 165 -8.36 11.32 13.96
N ILE A 166 -9.05 11.82 14.98
CA ILE A 166 -10.40 12.39 14.91
C ILE A 166 -10.45 13.75 15.58
N LYS A 167 -11.29 14.64 15.08
CA LYS A 167 -11.72 15.86 15.78
C LYS A 167 -13.22 16.08 15.60
N SER A 168 -13.78 16.93 16.44
CA SER A 168 -15.10 17.53 16.24
C SER A 168 -14.93 18.89 15.55
N GLY A 169 -15.58 19.10 14.42
CA GLY A 169 -15.53 20.40 13.75
C GLY A 169 -16.34 21.49 14.44
N SER A 170 -17.19 21.15 15.42
CA SER A 170 -18.02 22.11 16.19
C SER A 170 -17.70 22.17 17.66
N GLY A 171 -17.01 21.21 18.24
CA GLY A 171 -16.84 21.05 19.68
C GLY A 171 -17.93 20.21 20.36
N ASP A 172 -18.96 19.80 19.62
CA ASP A 172 -19.93 18.80 20.09
C ASP A 172 -19.34 17.40 20.05
N SER A 173 -19.91 16.46 20.80
CA SER A 173 -19.41 15.11 20.89
C SER A 173 -19.53 14.37 19.55
N VAL A 174 -18.44 13.79 19.11
CA VAL A 174 -18.35 12.88 17.99
C VAL A 174 -17.72 11.57 18.44
N ALA A 175 -18.01 10.47 17.75
CA ALA A 175 -17.46 9.17 18.12
C ALA A 175 -17.07 8.31 16.92
N LEU A 176 -16.31 7.27 17.22
CA LEU A 176 -15.95 6.16 16.35
C LEU A 176 -16.60 4.87 16.88
N GLN A 177 -16.82 3.91 16.00
CA GLN A 177 -17.25 2.54 16.31
C GLN A 177 -18.48 2.46 17.22
N GLN A 178 -19.46 3.36 17.07
CA GLN A 178 -20.70 3.25 17.81
C GLN A 178 -21.39 1.91 17.52
N ASN A 179 -22.03 1.31 18.52
CA ASN A 179 -22.69 0.02 18.42
C ASN A 179 -21.75 -1.15 18.02
N ASN A 180 -20.49 -1.11 18.41
CA ASN A 180 -19.45 -2.11 18.10
C ASN A 180 -19.20 -2.29 16.58
N ASN A 181 -19.50 -1.27 15.78
CA ASN A 181 -19.17 -1.31 14.36
C ASN A 181 -17.65 -1.35 14.16
N ILE A 182 -17.21 -2.26 13.28
CA ILE A 182 -15.80 -2.43 13.00
C ILE A 182 -15.33 -1.37 12.01
N SER A 183 -14.34 -0.58 12.41
CA SER A 183 -13.54 0.23 11.50
C SER A 183 -12.30 -0.54 11.08
N THR A 184 -11.92 -0.44 9.81
CA THR A 184 -10.72 -1.05 9.24
C THR A 184 -9.81 0.01 8.64
N PHE A 185 -8.51 -0.20 8.78
CA PHE A 185 -7.47 0.65 8.23
C PHE A 185 -6.35 -0.22 7.69
N THR A 186 -6.05 -0.11 6.39
CA THR A 186 -5.08 -0.95 5.68
C THR A 186 -4.06 -0.08 4.98
N ALA A 187 -2.79 -0.46 5.12
CA ALA A 187 -1.66 0.12 4.41
C ALA A 187 -1.09 -0.88 3.40
N PHE A 188 -0.74 -0.40 2.23
CA PHE A 188 -0.06 -1.14 1.16
C PHE A 188 1.26 -0.44 0.87
N GLU A 189 2.38 -1.12 1.03
CA GLU A 189 3.63 -0.63 0.49
C GLU A 189 3.70 -0.90 -1.00
N ILE A 190 3.93 0.16 -1.77
CA ILE A 190 4.10 0.11 -3.22
C ILE A 190 5.58 0.36 -3.50
N GLY A 191 6.25 -0.65 -4.05
CA GLY A 191 7.63 -0.53 -4.53
C GLY A 191 7.72 0.35 -5.78
N ALA A 192 8.77 1.16 -5.86
CA ALA A 192 9.11 1.95 -7.04
C ALA A 192 9.80 1.11 -8.10
#